data_552c62059763d7c6167ee5952a17bb48
#
_entry.id   552c62059763d7c6167ee5952a17bb48
#
_cell.length_a   1.000
_cell.length_b   1.000
_cell.length_c   1.000
_cell.angle_alpha   90.00
_cell.angle_beta   90.00
_cell.angle_gamma   90.00
#
_symmetry.space_group_name_H-M   'P 1'
#
loop_
_entity.id
_entity.type
_entity.pdbx_description
1 polymer ?
#
loop_
_entity_poly.entity_id
_entity_poly.type
_entity_poly.pdbx_seq_one_letter_code
_entity_poly.pdbx_strand_id
1 'polypeptide(L)'
;MALFEKKNFNGQIFGRYVDRVPNPIKNQLIKSGAIRMRPDLAASMKEGTGGNYISTPLLGLVNGEPVNYDGLTDIPADDTDTYMHDRVVVGRAKAWREKDFAEDITGGVDFMANIAQQVADYWNWVDQRTLIQILKGVFSMADTAGAEFVSTHTTDVTGNAASGDVGAGCISATTMNSAVQKACGDNKGIFSLALMHSSVSTNLENLKLVAYVKQVDANGMERELTLMSLNGKAVLVDDTMPTNTIYTAAGTYRVTIGGTVASGDKITVLGTEVTLDSTSGASATAAASAVATALGTNSKYTITASEGVITFVEKLGNYGVGAPSASITSTAGTIAVTTVTTPASTTAYTTYVLGIGAIELTNCGAKVPYEMDRDPKTAGGQDLLYSRQRKCFAPYGISFTKNAMARMSPTNVELANGSNWELVNTGGSTKQYIDHKNIPIAQIISRG
;
A
#
# COMPACT_ATOMS: atom_id res chain seq x y z
N MET A 1 42.35 8.77 -23.53
CA MET A 1 40.99 8.84 -22.97
C MET A 1 41.06 9.67 -21.71
N ALA A 2 40.16 10.61 -21.50
CA ALA A 2 40.14 11.42 -20.26
C ALA A 2 39.59 10.53 -19.16
N LEU A 3 40.44 10.13 -18.24
CA LEU A 3 40.05 9.44 -17.00
C LEU A 3 39.07 10.33 -16.23
N PHE A 4 37.99 9.74 -15.73
CA PHE A 4 36.98 10.41 -14.95
C PHE A 4 37.51 10.59 -13.50
N GLU A 5 38.46 11.50 -13.34
CA GLU A 5 39.10 11.75 -12.07
C GLU A 5 38.24 12.68 -11.19
N LYS A 6 38.33 12.53 -9.86
CA LYS A 6 37.72 13.43 -8.84
C LYS A 6 37.97 14.91 -9.18
N LYS A 7 39.15 15.23 -9.71
CA LYS A 7 39.56 16.59 -10.07
C LYS A 7 38.70 17.19 -11.20
N ASN A 8 38.14 16.36 -12.08
CA ASN A 8 37.33 16.75 -13.24
C ASN A 8 35.84 16.55 -13.02
N PHE A 9 35.44 15.93 -11.88
CA PHE A 9 34.03 15.67 -11.58
C PHE A 9 33.30 16.95 -11.17
N ASN A 10 32.31 17.33 -11.98
CA ASN A 10 31.40 18.42 -11.62
C ASN A 10 30.02 17.85 -11.34
N GLY A 11 29.65 17.77 -10.05
CA GLY A 11 28.39 17.21 -9.58
C GLY A 11 27.15 17.93 -10.13
N GLN A 12 27.24 19.20 -10.46
CA GLN A 12 26.12 19.93 -11.06
C GLN A 12 25.91 19.52 -12.53
N ILE A 13 26.99 19.35 -13.28
CA ILE A 13 26.92 18.88 -14.68
C ILE A 13 26.43 17.44 -14.69
N PHE A 14 26.96 16.58 -13.83
CA PHE A 14 26.50 15.19 -13.70
C PHE A 14 25.00 15.13 -13.37
N GLY A 15 24.52 15.94 -12.42
CA GLY A 15 23.10 16.03 -12.09
C GLY A 15 22.23 16.40 -13.30
N ARG A 16 22.68 17.32 -14.15
CA ARG A 16 21.97 17.68 -15.38
C ARG A 16 21.90 16.51 -16.39
N TYR A 17 22.92 15.66 -16.45
CA TYR A 17 22.86 14.44 -17.28
C TYR A 17 21.88 13.42 -16.72
N VAL A 18 21.88 13.18 -15.41
CA VAL A 18 20.92 12.31 -14.72
C VAL A 18 19.48 12.79 -14.94
N ASP A 19 19.24 14.09 -14.82
CA ASP A 19 17.91 14.69 -15.01
C ASP A 19 17.40 14.64 -16.46
N ARG A 20 18.28 14.47 -17.44
CA ARG A 20 17.92 14.34 -18.87
C ARG A 20 17.47 12.94 -19.26
N VAL A 21 17.75 11.93 -18.46
CA VAL A 21 17.34 10.55 -18.76
C VAL A 21 15.81 10.46 -18.71
N PRO A 22 15.14 10.11 -19.84
CA PRO A 22 13.70 10.05 -19.87
C PRO A 22 13.19 8.89 -19.02
N ASN A 23 12.29 9.22 -18.10
CA ASN A 23 11.56 8.22 -17.34
C ASN A 23 10.13 8.11 -17.88
N PRO A 24 9.78 7.06 -18.61
CA PRO A 24 8.45 6.92 -19.21
C PRO A 24 7.37 6.83 -18.14
N ILE A 25 7.60 6.13 -17.02
CA ILE A 25 6.62 5.97 -15.93
C ILE A 25 6.34 7.30 -15.23
N LYS A 26 7.39 8.01 -14.81
CA LYS A 26 7.25 9.33 -14.18
C LYS A 26 6.60 10.35 -15.12
N ASN A 27 6.98 10.31 -16.39
CA ASN A 27 6.38 11.18 -17.40
C ASN A 27 4.90 10.91 -17.58
N GLN A 28 4.46 9.66 -17.52
CA GLN A 28 3.05 9.28 -17.58
C GLN A 28 2.29 9.69 -16.31
N LEU A 29 2.88 9.51 -15.14
CA LEU A 29 2.33 9.97 -13.86
C LEU A 29 2.12 11.49 -13.85
N ILE A 30 3.07 12.26 -14.37
CA ILE A 30 2.97 13.72 -14.49
C ILE A 30 1.98 14.13 -15.59
N LYS A 31 2.03 13.47 -16.77
CA LYS A 31 1.12 13.76 -17.90
C LYS A 31 -0.33 13.43 -17.60
N SER A 32 -0.59 12.40 -16.81
CA SER A 32 -1.96 12.06 -16.34
C SER A 32 -2.52 13.11 -15.37
N GLY A 33 -1.66 14.01 -14.85
CA GLY A 33 -2.01 14.99 -13.83
C GLY A 33 -2.14 14.42 -12.42
N ALA A 34 -1.93 13.11 -12.22
CA ALA A 34 -2.00 12.48 -10.89
C ALA A 34 -0.92 13.02 -9.94
N ILE A 35 0.26 13.34 -10.47
CA ILE A 35 1.31 14.02 -9.72
C ILE A 35 1.35 15.50 -10.11
N ARG A 36 1.13 16.38 -9.12
CA ARG A 36 1.27 17.81 -9.24
C ARG A 36 2.60 18.28 -8.68
N MET A 37 3.41 18.94 -9.51
CA MET A 37 4.67 19.54 -9.05
C MET A 37 4.40 20.83 -8.26
N ARG A 38 5.03 20.96 -7.08
CA ARG A 38 4.93 22.14 -6.20
C ARG A 38 6.31 22.76 -5.96
N PRO A 39 6.88 23.47 -6.96
CA PRO A 39 8.18 24.10 -6.82
C PRO A 39 8.18 25.28 -5.84
N ASP A 40 7.01 25.90 -5.59
CA ASP A 40 6.81 26.98 -4.63
C ASP A 40 7.22 26.60 -3.20
N LEU A 41 7.08 25.36 -2.79
CA LEU A 41 7.44 24.87 -1.46
C LEU A 41 8.95 24.50 -1.33
N ALA A 42 9.66 24.39 -2.45
CA ALA A 42 11.04 23.94 -2.45
C ALA A 42 11.97 24.82 -1.62
N ALA A 43 11.76 26.15 -1.63
CA ALA A 43 12.57 27.11 -0.88
C ALA A 43 12.48 26.88 0.63
N SER A 44 11.27 26.62 1.14
CA SER A 44 11.02 26.40 2.57
C SER A 44 11.52 25.04 3.06
N MET A 45 11.64 24.04 2.16
CA MET A 45 12.07 22.67 2.46
C MET A 45 13.55 22.42 2.14
N LYS A 46 14.30 23.45 1.73
CA LYS A 46 15.70 23.32 1.35
C LYS A 46 16.56 22.90 2.54
N GLU A 47 17.64 22.17 2.25
CA GLU A 47 18.62 21.78 3.27
C GLU A 47 19.30 23.01 3.87
N GLY A 48 19.40 23.05 5.20
CA GLY A 48 19.96 24.18 5.95
C GLY A 48 18.94 25.20 6.45
N THR A 49 17.67 25.13 6.02
CA THR A 49 16.58 25.99 6.53
C THR A 49 15.77 25.39 7.68
N GLY A 50 16.07 24.14 8.11
CA GLY A 50 15.33 23.43 9.16
C GLY A 50 14.01 22.80 8.71
N GLY A 51 13.67 22.90 7.44
CA GLY A 51 12.37 22.51 6.88
C GLY A 51 12.24 21.04 6.50
N ASN A 52 12.55 20.08 7.39
CA ASN A 52 12.22 18.67 7.12
C ASN A 52 10.74 18.34 7.31
N TYR A 53 10.02 19.20 7.97
CA TYR A 53 8.58 19.10 8.22
C TYR A 53 7.97 20.48 8.14
N ILE A 54 6.95 20.63 7.33
CA ILE A 54 6.30 21.92 7.08
C ILE A 54 4.78 21.69 7.11
N SER A 55 4.10 22.60 7.80
CA SER A 55 2.65 22.74 7.77
C SER A 55 2.27 23.84 6.80
N THR A 56 1.38 23.54 5.87
CA THR A 56 0.87 24.50 4.90
C THR A 56 -0.64 24.66 5.06
N PRO A 57 -1.18 25.89 5.08
CA PRO A 57 -2.61 26.06 5.15
C PRO A 57 -3.29 25.60 3.84
N LEU A 58 -4.39 24.89 3.98
CA LEU A 58 -5.30 24.52 2.92
C LEU A 58 -6.64 25.19 3.20
N LEU A 59 -7.11 26.01 2.28
CA LEU A 59 -8.39 26.69 2.42
C LEU A 59 -9.54 25.70 2.16
N GLY A 60 -10.50 25.65 3.07
CA GLY A 60 -11.73 24.89 2.95
C GLY A 60 -12.68 25.52 1.91
N LEU A 61 -13.66 24.73 1.50
CA LEU A 61 -14.77 25.24 0.71
C LEU A 61 -15.69 26.05 1.63
N VAL A 62 -16.22 27.14 1.12
CA VAL A 62 -17.26 27.90 1.80
C VAL A 62 -18.54 27.07 1.80
N ASN A 63 -19.01 26.70 2.98
CA ASN A 63 -20.25 25.94 3.20
C ASN A 63 -21.27 26.84 3.87
N GLY A 64 -22.55 26.50 3.81
CA GLY A 64 -23.65 27.18 4.48
C GLY A 64 -24.89 27.20 3.59
N GLU A 65 -26.05 27.14 4.23
CA GLU A 65 -27.32 27.29 3.53
C GLU A 65 -27.64 28.77 3.34
N PRO A 66 -27.98 29.22 2.13
CA PRO A 66 -28.37 30.62 1.91
C PRO A 66 -29.69 30.91 2.62
N VAL A 67 -29.73 32.06 3.28
CA VAL A 67 -30.99 32.55 3.87
C VAL A 67 -31.85 33.27 2.82
N ASN A 68 -33.15 33.29 3.06
CA ASN A 68 -34.07 34.00 2.16
C ASN A 68 -33.81 35.50 2.22
N TYR A 69 -33.61 36.13 1.08
CA TYR A 69 -33.45 37.59 0.98
C TYR A 69 -34.81 38.27 0.87
N ASP A 70 -35.48 38.47 2.01
CA ASP A 70 -36.82 39.00 2.11
C ASP A 70 -36.88 40.38 2.78
N GLY A 71 -35.74 40.95 3.17
CA GLY A 71 -35.66 42.23 3.90
C GLY A 71 -36.08 42.15 5.38
N LEU A 72 -36.36 40.94 5.90
CA LEU A 72 -36.73 40.68 7.28
C LEU A 72 -35.78 39.71 7.98
N THR A 73 -35.16 38.83 7.22
CA THR A 73 -34.25 37.80 7.73
C THR A 73 -32.82 38.33 7.79
N ASP A 74 -32.19 38.24 8.96
CA ASP A 74 -30.78 38.59 9.15
C ASP A 74 -29.89 37.65 8.36
N ILE A 75 -28.86 38.19 7.72
CA ILE A 75 -27.85 37.36 7.01
C ILE A 75 -26.75 36.99 7.99
N PRO A 76 -26.63 35.71 8.42
CA PRO A 76 -25.54 35.26 9.25
C PRO A 76 -24.25 35.29 8.43
N ALA A 77 -23.12 35.54 9.10
CA ALA A 77 -21.80 35.38 8.52
C ALA A 77 -21.23 34.06 8.96
N ASP A 78 -20.90 33.18 8.03
CA ASP A 78 -20.21 31.94 8.29
C ASP A 78 -18.69 32.11 8.18
N ASP A 79 -17.94 31.42 9.02
CA ASP A 79 -16.48 31.42 9.00
C ASP A 79 -15.95 30.52 7.88
N THR A 80 -14.80 30.90 7.30
CA THR A 80 -14.08 30.04 6.35
C THR A 80 -13.16 29.09 7.08
N ASP A 81 -13.33 27.79 6.85
CA ASP A 81 -12.46 26.76 7.44
C ASP A 81 -11.06 26.84 6.82
N THR A 82 -10.04 26.79 7.68
CA THR A 82 -8.65 26.65 7.28
C THR A 82 -8.09 25.37 7.86
N TYR A 83 -7.65 24.49 6.98
CA TYR A 83 -7.07 23.22 7.34
C TYR A 83 -5.54 23.31 7.33
N MET A 84 -4.88 22.48 8.14
CA MET A 84 -3.42 22.40 8.19
C MET A 84 -2.96 21.12 7.51
N HIS A 85 -2.22 21.26 6.42
CA HIS A 85 -1.64 20.14 5.67
C HIS A 85 -0.17 19.98 6.01
N ASP A 86 0.14 18.95 6.77
CA ASP A 86 1.48 18.62 7.24
C ASP A 86 2.23 17.75 6.26
N ARG A 87 3.46 18.13 5.95
CA ARG A 87 4.31 17.52 4.92
C ARG A 87 5.67 17.14 5.48
N VAL A 88 6.21 16.01 5.06
CA VAL A 88 7.53 15.52 5.47
C VAL A 88 8.46 15.35 4.28
N VAL A 89 9.72 15.71 4.47
CA VAL A 89 10.76 15.49 3.47
C VAL A 89 11.37 14.11 3.64
N VAL A 90 11.34 13.34 2.58
CA VAL A 90 11.95 12.02 2.47
C VAL A 90 13.35 12.16 1.88
N GLY A 91 14.37 12.01 2.71
CA GLY A 91 15.76 11.98 2.28
C GLY A 91 16.23 10.55 2.02
N ARG A 92 16.92 10.35 0.91
CA ARG A 92 17.54 9.07 0.54
C ARG A 92 18.94 9.31 0.03
N ALA A 93 19.87 8.42 0.37
CA ALA A 93 21.24 8.46 -0.09
C ALA A 93 21.71 7.06 -0.50
N LYS A 94 22.56 6.99 -1.51
CA LYS A 94 23.21 5.78 -1.98
C LYS A 94 24.61 6.11 -2.45
N ALA A 95 25.53 5.17 -2.26
CA ALA A 95 26.87 5.24 -2.81
C ALA A 95 27.15 4.01 -3.69
N TRP A 96 27.86 4.22 -4.76
CA TRP A 96 28.39 3.17 -5.65
C TRP A 96 29.91 3.27 -5.64
N ARG A 97 30.57 2.16 -5.79
CA ARG A 97 32.02 2.06 -5.86
C ARG A 97 32.46 1.31 -7.10
N GLU A 98 33.53 1.78 -7.68
CA GLU A 98 34.27 1.11 -8.76
C GLU A 98 35.71 0.89 -8.33
N LYS A 99 36.26 -0.29 -8.62
CA LYS A 99 37.66 -0.63 -8.31
C LYS A 99 38.47 -0.47 -9.59
N ASP A 100 39.67 0.15 -9.51
CA ASP A 100 40.58 0.33 -10.63
C ASP A 100 40.87 -0.97 -11.39
N PHE A 101 41.01 -2.08 -10.65
CA PHE A 101 41.28 -3.40 -11.23
C PHE A 101 40.14 -3.97 -12.08
N ALA A 102 38.92 -3.46 -11.93
CA ALA A 102 37.79 -3.89 -12.75
C ALA A 102 37.88 -3.35 -14.18
N GLU A 103 38.43 -2.16 -14.35
CA GLU A 103 38.67 -1.55 -15.69
C GLU A 103 39.74 -2.32 -16.49
N ASP A 104 40.79 -2.77 -15.84
CA ASP A 104 41.86 -3.58 -16.46
C ASP A 104 41.36 -4.92 -16.95
N ILE A 105 40.41 -5.56 -16.23
CA ILE A 105 39.85 -6.87 -16.63
C ILE A 105 38.85 -6.73 -17.78
N THR A 106 38.12 -5.61 -17.85
CA THR A 106 37.04 -5.42 -18.83
C THR A 106 37.49 -4.74 -20.14
N GLY A 107 38.81 -4.50 -20.31
CA GLY A 107 39.37 -3.94 -21.53
C GLY A 107 39.07 -2.45 -21.76
N GLY A 108 38.95 -1.68 -20.67
CA GLY A 108 38.81 -0.22 -20.71
C GLY A 108 37.40 0.28 -21.04
N VAL A 109 36.37 -0.45 -20.68
CA VAL A 109 34.97 0.05 -20.73
C VAL A 109 34.80 1.11 -19.67
N ASP A 110 34.46 2.33 -20.06
CA ASP A 110 34.18 3.44 -19.16
C ASP A 110 32.82 3.22 -18.45
N PHE A 111 32.87 2.61 -17.26
CA PHE A 111 31.69 2.38 -16.43
C PHE A 111 31.02 3.67 -15.96
N MET A 112 31.82 4.73 -15.73
CA MET A 112 31.28 6.00 -15.24
C MET A 112 30.45 6.74 -16.29
N ALA A 113 30.70 6.55 -17.57
CA ALA A 113 29.85 7.11 -18.62
C ALA A 113 28.43 6.49 -18.61
N ASN A 114 28.29 5.21 -18.25
CA ASN A 114 27.02 4.50 -18.15
C ASN A 114 26.31 4.74 -16.80
N ILE A 115 27.02 5.11 -15.76
CA ILE A 115 26.48 5.28 -14.40
C ILE A 115 25.42 6.39 -14.36
N ALA A 116 25.54 7.47 -15.11
CA ALA A 116 24.58 8.56 -15.08
C ALA A 116 23.15 8.09 -15.43
N GLN A 117 23.02 7.24 -16.45
CA GLN A 117 21.72 6.66 -16.82
C GLN A 117 21.22 5.68 -15.76
N GLN A 118 22.09 4.79 -15.29
CA GLN A 118 21.73 3.81 -14.25
C GLN A 118 21.35 4.49 -12.93
N VAL A 119 22.01 5.59 -12.56
CA VAL A 119 21.65 6.40 -11.37
C VAL A 119 20.28 7.05 -11.53
N ALA A 120 19.97 7.56 -12.73
CA ALA A 120 18.64 8.12 -12.99
C ALA A 120 17.54 7.06 -12.85
N ASP A 121 17.75 5.88 -13.44
CA ASP A 121 16.81 4.77 -13.37
C ASP A 121 16.64 4.25 -11.93
N TYR A 122 17.75 4.16 -11.19
CA TYR A 122 17.71 3.80 -9.77
C TYR A 122 16.85 4.78 -8.93
N TRP A 123 17.05 6.10 -9.11
CA TRP A 123 16.27 7.08 -8.36
C TRP A 123 14.79 7.10 -8.78
N ASN A 124 14.51 6.85 -10.02
CA ASN A 124 13.14 6.70 -10.50
C ASN A 124 12.44 5.48 -9.85
N TRP A 125 13.15 4.36 -9.73
CA TRP A 125 12.66 3.18 -9.02
C TRP A 125 12.45 3.46 -7.52
N VAL A 126 13.38 4.19 -6.86
CA VAL A 126 13.23 4.59 -5.45
C VAL A 126 12.02 5.50 -5.25
N ASP A 127 11.80 6.46 -6.13
CA ASP A 127 10.64 7.37 -6.08
C ASP A 127 9.33 6.59 -6.19
N GLN A 128 9.23 5.69 -7.15
CA GLN A 128 8.05 4.84 -7.36
C GLN A 128 7.77 3.96 -6.14
N ARG A 129 8.80 3.31 -5.61
CA ARG A 129 8.67 2.50 -4.40
C ARG A 129 8.25 3.35 -3.19
N THR A 130 8.77 4.55 -3.05
CA THR A 130 8.38 5.47 -1.98
C THR A 130 6.91 5.87 -2.11
N LEU A 131 6.44 6.17 -3.31
CA LEU A 131 5.04 6.48 -3.59
C LEU A 131 4.10 5.32 -3.20
N ILE A 132 4.45 4.09 -3.58
CA ILE A 132 3.66 2.90 -3.22
C ILE A 132 3.60 2.71 -1.70
N GLN A 133 4.72 2.94 -0.96
CA GLN A 133 4.70 2.84 0.50
C GLN A 133 3.83 3.93 1.14
N ILE A 134 3.81 5.13 0.61
CA ILE A 134 2.93 6.21 1.06
C ILE A 134 1.47 5.82 0.84
N LEU A 135 1.10 5.34 -0.35
CA LEU A 135 -0.27 4.87 -0.62
C LEU A 135 -0.66 3.73 0.31
N LYS A 136 0.25 2.77 0.57
CA LYS A 136 0.02 1.71 1.55
C LYS A 136 -0.24 2.26 2.96
N GLY A 137 0.52 3.26 3.39
CA GLY A 137 0.33 3.93 4.69
C GLY A 137 -1.01 4.65 4.77
N VAL A 138 -1.39 5.38 3.74
CA VAL A 138 -2.68 6.07 3.64
C VAL A 138 -3.85 5.10 3.80
N PHE A 139 -3.83 3.96 3.11
CA PHE A 139 -4.88 2.94 3.24
C PHE A 139 -4.75 2.04 4.49
N SER A 140 -3.78 2.32 5.36
CA SER A 140 -3.60 1.65 6.65
C SER A 140 -3.97 2.56 7.83
N MET A 141 -4.56 3.72 7.60
CA MET A 141 -5.06 4.61 8.67
C MET A 141 -6.13 3.89 9.49
N ALA A 142 -6.07 4.05 10.82
CA ALA A 142 -6.94 3.35 11.76
C ALA A 142 -7.63 4.28 12.77
N ASP A 143 -7.33 5.58 12.74
CA ASP A 143 -8.08 6.59 13.48
C ASP A 143 -9.51 6.71 12.93
N THR A 144 -10.44 7.28 13.68
CA THR A 144 -11.89 7.27 13.34
C THR A 144 -12.14 7.84 11.94
N ALA A 145 -11.59 9.02 11.63
CA ALA A 145 -11.78 9.65 10.33
C ALA A 145 -11.02 8.93 9.22
N GLY A 146 -9.80 8.45 9.51
CA GLY A 146 -9.00 7.66 8.56
C GLY A 146 -9.62 6.31 8.25
N ALA A 147 -10.20 5.62 9.23
CA ALA A 147 -10.91 4.36 9.01
C ALA A 147 -12.17 4.55 8.14
N GLU A 148 -12.91 5.63 8.33
CA GLU A 148 -14.04 6.00 7.47
C GLU A 148 -13.57 6.27 6.02
N PHE A 149 -12.50 7.06 5.84
CA PHE A 149 -11.88 7.28 4.55
C PHE A 149 -11.46 5.95 3.90
N VAL A 150 -10.71 5.10 4.60
CA VAL A 150 -10.26 3.80 4.08
C VAL A 150 -11.45 2.95 3.65
N SER A 151 -12.51 2.89 4.45
CA SER A 151 -13.69 2.07 4.15
C SER A 151 -14.47 2.57 2.92
N THR A 152 -14.57 3.89 2.73
CA THR A 152 -15.26 4.51 1.60
C THR A 152 -14.42 4.48 0.31
N HIS A 153 -13.11 4.62 0.43
CA HIS A 153 -12.17 4.66 -0.71
C HIS A 153 -11.58 3.30 -1.09
N THR A 154 -11.90 2.23 -0.35
CA THR A 154 -11.50 0.85 -0.69
C THR A 154 -12.69 0.07 -1.23
N THR A 155 -12.47 -0.58 -2.38
CA THR A 155 -13.40 -1.56 -2.96
C THR A 155 -12.70 -2.92 -2.98
N ASP A 156 -13.17 -3.82 -2.14
CA ASP A 156 -12.67 -5.20 -2.08
C ASP A 156 -13.66 -6.12 -2.78
N VAL A 157 -13.22 -6.74 -3.87
CA VAL A 157 -14.02 -7.72 -4.63
C VAL A 157 -13.58 -9.16 -4.37
N THR A 158 -12.54 -9.37 -3.56
CA THR A 158 -11.96 -10.69 -3.28
C THR A 158 -12.93 -11.64 -2.57
N GLY A 159 -13.89 -11.12 -1.80
CA GLY A 159 -14.91 -11.92 -1.12
C GLY A 159 -15.74 -12.79 -2.07
N ASN A 160 -15.88 -12.40 -3.34
CA ASN A 160 -16.56 -13.16 -4.37
C ASN A 160 -15.76 -14.41 -4.79
N ALA A 161 -14.47 -14.48 -4.50
CA ALA A 161 -13.61 -15.61 -4.83
C ALA A 161 -14.06 -16.92 -4.18
N ALA A 162 -14.79 -16.85 -3.06
CA ALA A 162 -15.36 -18.02 -2.38
C ALA A 162 -16.56 -18.65 -3.13
N SER A 163 -17.09 -18.00 -4.17
CA SER A 163 -18.21 -18.54 -4.96
C SER A 163 -17.83 -19.70 -5.89
N GLY A 164 -16.52 -19.91 -6.11
CA GLY A 164 -16.02 -20.97 -6.99
C GLY A 164 -16.05 -20.65 -8.49
N ASP A 165 -16.58 -19.49 -8.89
CA ASP A 165 -16.60 -19.07 -10.28
C ASP A 165 -15.22 -18.64 -10.77
N VAL A 166 -14.84 -19.05 -11.97
CA VAL A 166 -13.63 -18.56 -12.65
C VAL A 166 -13.81 -17.08 -12.94
N GLY A 167 -12.91 -16.25 -12.40
CA GLY A 167 -13.02 -14.79 -12.48
C GLY A 167 -13.77 -14.14 -11.32
N ALA A 168 -14.39 -14.90 -10.43
CA ALA A 168 -14.92 -14.36 -9.18
C ALA A 168 -13.79 -13.72 -8.35
N GLY A 169 -14.02 -12.50 -7.87
CA GLY A 169 -12.99 -11.72 -7.16
C GLY A 169 -12.00 -10.99 -8.06
N CYS A 170 -12.10 -11.09 -9.39
CA CYS A 170 -11.30 -10.30 -10.33
C CYS A 170 -11.97 -8.95 -10.65
N ILE A 171 -11.19 -8.01 -11.20
CA ILE A 171 -11.73 -6.73 -11.67
C ILE A 171 -12.62 -6.98 -12.88
N SER A 172 -13.84 -6.49 -12.83
CA SER A 172 -14.83 -6.52 -13.92
C SER A 172 -14.94 -5.16 -14.61
N ALA A 173 -15.72 -5.10 -15.70
CA ALA A 173 -15.99 -3.86 -16.42
C ALA A 173 -16.63 -2.76 -15.55
N THR A 174 -17.38 -3.12 -14.51
CA THR A 174 -18.08 -2.19 -13.62
C THR A 174 -17.29 -1.85 -12.37
N THR A 175 -16.33 -2.69 -11.95
CA THR A 175 -15.61 -2.55 -10.68
C THR A 175 -14.90 -1.19 -10.56
N MET A 176 -14.20 -0.76 -11.62
CA MET A 176 -13.51 0.53 -11.64
C MET A 176 -14.46 1.72 -11.43
N ASN A 177 -15.59 1.73 -12.14
CA ASN A 177 -16.58 2.79 -12.02
C ASN A 177 -17.27 2.80 -10.66
N SER A 178 -17.57 1.64 -10.11
CA SER A 178 -18.15 1.51 -8.78
C SER A 178 -17.19 1.97 -7.68
N ALA A 179 -15.90 1.64 -7.81
CA ALA A 179 -14.86 2.07 -6.87
C ALA A 179 -14.71 3.60 -6.85
N VAL A 180 -14.66 4.21 -8.02
CA VAL A 180 -14.53 5.66 -8.17
C VAL A 180 -15.80 6.39 -7.68
N GLN A 181 -16.97 5.85 -7.95
CA GLN A 181 -18.24 6.40 -7.48
C GLN A 181 -18.36 6.30 -5.95
N LYS A 182 -17.94 5.16 -5.37
CA LYS A 182 -17.92 4.96 -3.91
C LYS A 182 -16.98 5.95 -3.22
N ALA A 183 -15.81 6.26 -3.82
CA ALA A 183 -14.82 7.14 -3.26
C ALA A 183 -15.24 8.62 -3.28
N CYS A 184 -15.64 9.14 -4.43
CA CYS A 184 -15.83 10.59 -4.64
C CYS A 184 -17.24 10.97 -5.16
N GLY A 185 -18.16 10.02 -5.26
CA GLY A 185 -19.55 10.29 -5.65
C GLY A 185 -19.68 10.98 -7.01
N ASP A 186 -20.21 12.19 -7.01
CA ASP A 186 -20.40 13.05 -8.18
C ASP A 186 -19.09 13.54 -8.80
N ASN A 187 -18.02 13.67 -8.02
CA ASN A 187 -16.68 14.08 -8.46
C ASN A 187 -15.88 12.98 -9.15
N LYS A 188 -16.49 11.85 -9.53
CA LYS A 188 -15.79 10.70 -10.16
C LYS A 188 -14.97 11.04 -11.40
N GLY A 189 -15.24 12.16 -12.06
CA GLY A 189 -14.53 12.62 -13.26
C GLY A 189 -13.09 13.06 -13.03
N ILE A 190 -12.67 13.31 -11.78
CA ILE A 190 -11.30 13.73 -11.46
C ILE A 190 -10.27 12.62 -11.59
N PHE A 191 -10.68 11.35 -11.58
CA PHE A 191 -9.77 10.21 -11.68
C PHE A 191 -9.25 10.03 -13.10
N SER A 192 -7.93 9.98 -13.25
CA SER A 192 -7.25 9.96 -14.55
C SER A 192 -6.32 8.75 -14.75
N LEU A 193 -5.85 8.11 -13.67
CA LEU A 193 -4.81 7.10 -13.70
C LEU A 193 -5.16 5.90 -12.83
N ALA A 194 -4.83 4.70 -13.28
CA ALA A 194 -4.83 3.47 -12.50
C ALA A 194 -3.45 2.84 -12.47
N LEU A 195 -2.96 2.48 -11.30
CA LEU A 195 -1.73 1.72 -11.07
C LEU A 195 -2.11 0.29 -10.69
N MET A 196 -1.70 -0.70 -11.47
CA MET A 196 -2.08 -2.10 -11.23
C MET A 196 -0.92 -3.07 -11.47
N HIS A 197 -1.04 -4.25 -10.90
CA HIS A 197 -0.08 -5.34 -11.12
C HIS A 197 -0.29 -5.98 -12.50
N SER A 198 0.77 -6.55 -13.09
CA SER A 198 0.73 -7.20 -14.41
C SER A 198 -0.31 -8.33 -14.50
N SER A 199 -0.49 -9.12 -13.43
CA SER A 199 -1.50 -10.18 -13.40
C SER A 199 -2.92 -9.64 -13.60
N VAL A 200 -3.25 -8.50 -12.98
CA VAL A 200 -4.55 -7.85 -13.13
C VAL A 200 -4.71 -7.28 -14.54
N SER A 201 -3.65 -6.65 -15.07
CA SER A 201 -3.63 -6.13 -16.43
C SER A 201 -3.87 -7.22 -17.46
N THR A 202 -3.14 -8.35 -17.35
CA THR A 202 -3.29 -9.50 -18.25
C THR A 202 -4.72 -10.08 -18.23
N ASN A 203 -5.33 -10.14 -17.05
CA ASN A 203 -6.72 -10.60 -16.96
C ASN A 203 -7.69 -9.65 -17.68
N LEU A 204 -7.51 -8.32 -17.52
CA LEU A 204 -8.31 -7.32 -18.21
C LEU A 204 -8.11 -7.34 -19.74
N GLU A 205 -6.88 -7.59 -20.19
CA GLU A 205 -6.55 -7.78 -21.61
C GLU A 205 -7.26 -9.02 -22.20
N ASN A 206 -7.21 -10.14 -21.48
CA ASN A 206 -7.88 -11.39 -21.87
C ASN A 206 -9.40 -11.20 -21.97
N LEU A 207 -9.98 -10.38 -21.09
CA LEU A 207 -11.39 -10.01 -21.12
C LEU A 207 -11.71 -8.93 -22.18
N LYS A 208 -10.71 -8.43 -22.91
CA LYS A 208 -10.84 -7.34 -23.92
C LYS A 208 -11.48 -6.06 -23.34
N LEU A 209 -11.26 -5.79 -22.07
CA LEU A 209 -11.77 -4.58 -21.38
C LEU A 209 -10.83 -3.40 -21.51
N VAL A 210 -9.58 -3.62 -21.89
CA VAL A 210 -8.55 -2.59 -22.04
C VAL A 210 -8.48 -2.18 -23.51
N ALA A 211 -8.51 -0.87 -23.75
CA ALA A 211 -8.27 -0.28 -25.06
C ALA A 211 -6.83 0.25 -25.15
N TYR A 212 -6.13 -0.07 -26.20
CA TYR A 212 -4.82 0.53 -26.49
C TYR A 212 -4.97 1.85 -27.20
N VAL A 213 -4.18 2.84 -26.80
CA VAL A 213 -4.16 4.13 -27.49
C VAL A 213 -3.46 3.95 -28.83
N LYS A 214 -4.16 4.21 -29.91
CA LYS A 214 -3.61 4.18 -31.27
C LYS A 214 -2.97 5.51 -31.61
N GLN A 215 -1.76 5.48 -32.12
CA GLN A 215 -1.08 6.64 -32.67
C GLN A 215 -0.83 6.39 -34.17
N VAL A 216 -1.20 7.37 -34.99
CA VAL A 216 -0.88 7.35 -36.42
C VAL A 216 0.51 7.95 -36.60
N ASP A 217 1.41 7.20 -37.20
CA ASP A 217 2.77 7.65 -37.55
C ASP A 217 2.69 8.63 -38.72
N ALA A 218 3.76 9.42 -38.94
CA ALA A 218 3.87 10.37 -40.05
C ALA A 218 3.63 9.77 -41.41
N ASN A 219 3.76 8.45 -41.56
CA ASN A 219 3.50 7.68 -42.76
C ASN A 219 2.08 7.09 -42.89
N GLY A 220 1.17 7.48 -41.97
CA GLY A 220 -0.23 7.00 -41.97
C GLY A 220 -0.41 5.58 -41.43
N MET A 221 0.64 4.94 -40.85
CA MET A 221 0.50 3.65 -40.17
C MET A 221 0.01 3.80 -38.74
N GLU A 222 -1.06 3.11 -38.42
CA GLU A 222 -1.54 3.00 -37.06
C GLU A 222 -0.63 2.07 -36.25
N ARG A 223 -0.04 2.60 -35.17
CA ARG A 223 0.68 1.83 -34.16
C ARG A 223 -0.10 1.86 -32.85
N GLU A 224 -0.29 0.70 -32.27
CA GLU A 224 -0.78 0.61 -30.89
C GLU A 224 0.36 1.02 -29.94
N LEU A 225 0.11 2.03 -29.13
CA LEU A 225 1.01 2.40 -28.04
C LEU A 225 0.83 1.41 -26.88
N THR A 226 1.91 1.15 -26.15
CA THR A 226 1.87 0.35 -24.90
C THR A 226 1.05 0.99 -23.77
N LEU A 227 0.43 2.14 -24.03
CA LEU A 227 -0.46 2.83 -23.10
C LEU A 227 -1.86 2.22 -23.17
N MET A 228 -2.23 1.53 -22.10
CA MET A 228 -3.54 0.97 -21.91
C MET A 228 -4.51 2.02 -21.33
N SER A 229 -5.76 1.95 -21.71
CA SER A 229 -6.85 2.75 -21.17
C SER A 229 -7.98 1.82 -20.71
N LEU A 230 -8.39 1.98 -19.44
CA LEU A 230 -9.53 1.30 -18.85
C LEU A 230 -10.56 2.35 -18.42
N ASN A 231 -11.76 2.31 -18.99
CA ASN A 231 -12.83 3.26 -18.69
C ASN A 231 -12.39 4.74 -18.77
N GLY A 232 -11.56 5.07 -19.78
CA GLY A 232 -11.07 6.44 -19.99
C GLY A 232 -9.94 6.87 -19.04
N LYS A 233 -9.41 5.97 -18.22
CA LYS A 233 -8.27 6.22 -17.33
C LYS A 233 -7.02 5.54 -17.89
N ALA A 234 -5.88 6.24 -17.85
CA ALA A 234 -4.61 5.64 -18.22
C ALA A 234 -4.23 4.53 -17.24
N VAL A 235 -3.68 3.43 -17.73
CA VAL A 235 -3.23 2.31 -16.91
C VAL A 235 -1.71 2.25 -16.94
N LEU A 236 -1.10 2.21 -15.75
CA LEU A 236 0.31 1.91 -15.55
C LEU A 236 0.45 0.56 -14.85
N VAL A 237 1.27 -0.30 -15.44
CA VAL A 237 1.55 -1.63 -14.89
C VAL A 237 2.84 -1.60 -14.09
N ASP A 238 2.79 -2.15 -12.87
CA ASP A 238 3.93 -2.22 -11.96
C ASP A 238 3.84 -3.48 -11.09
N ASP A 239 4.83 -4.35 -11.22
CA ASP A 239 4.89 -5.62 -10.45
C ASP A 239 5.30 -5.41 -8.98
N THR A 240 5.68 -4.19 -8.59
CA THR A 240 5.96 -3.86 -7.18
C THR A 240 4.71 -3.48 -6.37
N MET A 241 3.53 -3.54 -6.99
CA MET A 241 2.25 -3.27 -6.33
C MET A 241 2.02 -4.24 -5.16
N PRO A 242 1.39 -3.77 -4.06
CA PRO A 242 1.15 -4.60 -2.88
C PRO A 242 0.30 -5.82 -3.20
N THR A 243 0.73 -6.96 -2.66
CA THR A 243 0.01 -8.23 -2.76
C THR A 243 -0.28 -8.78 -1.37
N ASN A 244 -1.41 -9.46 -1.21
CA ASN A 244 -1.79 -10.15 0.01
C ASN A 244 -2.28 -11.56 -0.32
N THR A 245 -2.06 -12.51 0.59
CA THR A 245 -2.66 -13.82 0.49
C THR A 245 -4.10 -13.77 1.01
N ILE A 246 -5.04 -14.23 0.22
CA ILE A 246 -6.45 -14.42 0.60
C ILE A 246 -6.82 -15.88 0.50
N TYR A 247 -7.80 -16.30 1.29
CA TYR A 247 -8.26 -17.69 1.30
C TYR A 247 -9.62 -17.78 0.62
N THR A 248 -9.77 -18.76 -0.28
CA THR A 248 -10.94 -18.95 -1.13
C THR A 248 -11.82 -20.12 -0.73
N ALA A 249 -11.29 -21.03 0.13
CA ALA A 249 -12.02 -22.15 0.67
C ALA A 249 -11.70 -22.37 2.14
N ALA A 250 -12.66 -22.92 2.87
CA ALA A 250 -12.55 -23.22 4.29
C ALA A 250 -11.55 -24.33 4.59
N GLY A 251 -10.72 -24.14 5.60
CA GLY A 251 -9.99 -25.22 6.25
C GLY A 251 -10.92 -26.06 7.13
N THR A 252 -10.65 -27.35 7.19
CA THR A 252 -11.33 -28.29 8.09
C THR A 252 -10.32 -28.98 8.97
N TYR A 253 -10.56 -28.95 10.26
CA TYR A 253 -9.68 -29.52 11.27
C TYR A 253 -10.45 -30.44 12.19
N ARG A 254 -9.79 -31.46 12.72
CA ARG A 254 -10.36 -32.38 13.70
C ARG A 254 -9.50 -32.37 14.97
N VAL A 255 -10.17 -32.22 16.09
CA VAL A 255 -9.63 -32.45 17.42
C VAL A 255 -10.17 -33.80 17.88
N THR A 256 -9.29 -34.80 17.94
CA THR A 256 -9.65 -36.16 18.35
C THR A 256 -9.27 -36.34 19.82
N ILE A 257 -10.27 -36.70 20.65
CA ILE A 257 -10.05 -37.09 22.04
C ILE A 257 -9.93 -38.60 22.04
N GLY A 258 -8.78 -39.11 22.51
CA GLY A 258 -8.45 -40.51 22.56
C GLY A 258 -8.05 -40.94 23.96
N GLY A 259 -7.78 -42.25 24.11
CA GLY A 259 -7.43 -42.83 25.40
C GLY A 259 -8.62 -42.92 26.36
N THR A 260 -8.34 -43.14 27.63
CA THR A 260 -9.36 -43.18 28.67
C THR A 260 -9.44 -41.82 29.35
N VAL A 261 -10.56 -41.12 29.11
CA VAL A 261 -10.85 -39.88 29.83
C VAL A 261 -11.64 -40.19 31.09
N ALA A 262 -11.49 -39.39 32.12
CA ALA A 262 -12.16 -39.56 33.41
C ALA A 262 -12.72 -38.26 33.97
N SER A 263 -13.59 -38.37 34.96
CA SER A 263 -14.05 -37.22 35.73
C SER A 263 -12.87 -36.52 36.40
N GLY A 264 -12.79 -35.22 36.30
CA GLY A 264 -11.68 -34.39 36.79
C GLY A 264 -10.62 -34.06 35.75
N ASP A 265 -10.60 -34.77 34.61
CA ASP A 265 -9.73 -34.38 33.48
C ASP A 265 -10.11 -33.02 32.91
N LYS A 266 -9.12 -32.27 32.42
CA LYS A 266 -9.33 -30.94 31.88
C LYS A 266 -8.93 -30.90 30.41
N ILE A 267 -9.84 -30.45 29.57
CA ILE A 267 -9.62 -30.28 28.13
C ILE A 267 -9.72 -28.78 27.82
N THR A 268 -8.68 -28.24 27.22
CA THR A 268 -8.66 -26.84 26.78
C THR A 268 -8.64 -26.80 25.25
N VAL A 269 -9.62 -26.16 24.62
CA VAL A 269 -9.69 -25.93 23.18
C VAL A 269 -10.01 -24.46 22.91
N LEU A 270 -9.26 -23.82 22.03
CA LEU A 270 -9.37 -22.38 21.71
C LEU A 270 -9.32 -21.50 22.97
N GLY A 271 -8.59 -21.91 24.01
CA GLY A 271 -8.47 -21.20 25.28
C GLY A 271 -9.64 -21.42 26.25
N THR A 272 -10.66 -22.17 25.87
CA THR A 272 -11.78 -22.55 26.76
C THR A 272 -11.42 -23.86 27.47
N GLU A 273 -11.29 -23.84 28.80
CA GLU A 273 -11.06 -25.02 29.62
C GLU A 273 -12.40 -25.63 30.05
N VAL A 274 -12.52 -26.95 29.85
CA VAL A 274 -13.64 -27.76 30.28
C VAL A 274 -13.13 -28.81 31.24
N THR A 275 -13.62 -28.83 32.50
CA THR A 275 -13.36 -29.89 33.46
C THR A 275 -14.45 -30.95 33.30
N LEU A 276 -14.05 -32.20 33.02
CA LEU A 276 -15.00 -33.28 32.80
C LEU A 276 -15.64 -33.72 34.14
N ASP A 277 -16.92 -33.93 34.14
CA ASP A 277 -17.68 -34.53 35.25
C ASP A 277 -17.87 -36.04 35.03
N SER A 278 -18.64 -36.69 35.88
CA SER A 278 -18.90 -38.14 35.79
C SER A 278 -19.65 -38.53 34.50
N THR A 279 -20.36 -37.62 33.89
CA THR A 279 -21.11 -37.88 32.65
C THR A 279 -20.24 -37.57 31.42
N SER A 280 -19.56 -36.45 31.38
CA SER A 280 -18.69 -36.03 30.30
C SER A 280 -17.37 -36.80 30.28
N GLY A 281 -16.87 -37.30 31.44
CA GLY A 281 -15.72 -38.15 31.56
C GLY A 281 -15.99 -39.63 31.32
N ALA A 282 -17.23 -40.06 31.04
CA ALA A 282 -17.60 -41.44 30.81
C ALA A 282 -17.04 -42.04 29.50
N SER A 283 -16.82 -41.20 28.48
CA SER A 283 -16.26 -41.60 27.19
C SER A 283 -15.67 -40.43 26.42
N ALA A 284 -14.81 -40.69 25.45
CA ALA A 284 -14.29 -39.69 24.53
C ALA A 284 -15.41 -38.97 23.78
N THR A 285 -16.48 -39.68 23.43
CA THR A 285 -17.69 -39.07 22.76
C THR A 285 -18.41 -38.10 23.67
N ALA A 286 -18.61 -38.44 24.93
CA ALA A 286 -19.22 -37.54 25.91
C ALA A 286 -18.35 -36.31 26.16
N ALA A 287 -17.04 -36.49 26.29
CA ALA A 287 -16.06 -35.42 26.44
C ALA A 287 -16.06 -34.46 25.24
N ALA A 288 -16.05 -35.00 24.01
CA ALA A 288 -16.12 -34.19 22.79
C ALA A 288 -17.41 -33.35 22.70
N SER A 289 -18.54 -33.92 23.08
CA SER A 289 -19.83 -33.25 23.13
C SER A 289 -19.85 -32.13 24.19
N ALA A 290 -19.29 -32.38 25.37
CA ALA A 290 -19.19 -31.39 26.43
C ALA A 290 -18.30 -30.20 26.04
N VAL A 291 -17.14 -30.49 25.40
CA VAL A 291 -16.24 -29.43 24.90
C VAL A 291 -16.92 -28.63 23.78
N ALA A 292 -17.57 -29.29 22.82
CA ALA A 292 -18.27 -28.60 21.74
C ALA A 292 -19.42 -27.70 22.28
N THR A 293 -20.14 -28.18 23.29
CA THR A 293 -21.19 -27.41 23.97
C THR A 293 -20.62 -26.19 24.69
N ALA A 294 -19.49 -26.34 25.40
CA ALA A 294 -18.81 -25.26 26.10
C ALA A 294 -18.25 -24.19 25.15
N LEU A 295 -17.77 -24.60 23.96
CA LEU A 295 -17.32 -23.68 22.92
C LEU A 295 -18.45 -22.88 22.28
N GLY A 296 -19.69 -23.42 22.32
CA GLY A 296 -20.90 -22.75 21.86
C GLY A 296 -20.82 -22.24 20.42
N THR A 297 -21.40 -21.06 20.20
CA THR A 297 -21.30 -20.39 18.89
C THR A 297 -19.96 -19.67 18.77
N ASN A 298 -19.05 -20.21 17.97
CA ASN A 298 -17.76 -19.59 17.71
C ASN A 298 -17.86 -18.65 16.50
N SER A 299 -17.17 -17.51 16.56
CA SER A 299 -17.14 -16.53 15.45
C SER A 299 -16.36 -17.01 14.25
N LYS A 300 -15.32 -17.82 14.47
CA LYS A 300 -14.35 -18.23 13.43
C LYS A 300 -14.66 -19.60 12.82
N TYR A 301 -15.28 -20.51 13.60
CA TYR A 301 -15.52 -21.90 13.20
C TYR A 301 -16.98 -22.30 13.36
N THR A 302 -17.44 -23.18 12.46
CA THR A 302 -18.58 -24.05 12.70
C THR A 302 -18.08 -25.32 13.39
N ILE A 303 -18.60 -25.65 14.57
CA ILE A 303 -18.11 -26.72 15.43
C ILE A 303 -19.17 -27.82 15.49
N THR A 304 -18.75 -29.05 15.24
CA THR A 304 -19.60 -30.25 15.38
C THR A 304 -18.81 -31.33 16.13
N ALA A 305 -19.49 -32.13 16.96
CA ALA A 305 -18.87 -33.22 17.69
C ALA A 305 -19.56 -34.55 17.36
N SER A 306 -18.79 -35.59 17.11
CA SER A 306 -19.25 -36.96 16.87
C SER A 306 -18.14 -37.95 17.20
N GLU A 307 -18.49 -39.06 17.85
CA GLU A 307 -17.59 -40.22 18.09
C GLU A 307 -16.20 -39.87 18.68
N GLY A 308 -16.18 -38.93 19.63
CA GLY A 308 -14.90 -38.52 20.25
C GLY A 308 -14.10 -37.51 19.41
N VAL A 309 -14.64 -37.07 18.28
CA VAL A 309 -14.00 -36.10 17.38
C VAL A 309 -14.80 -34.81 17.35
N ILE A 310 -14.10 -33.68 17.53
CA ILE A 310 -14.67 -32.35 17.32
C ILE A 310 -14.16 -31.83 15.98
N THR A 311 -15.05 -31.57 15.05
CA THR A 311 -14.74 -31.04 13.73
C THR A 311 -14.94 -29.52 13.70
N PHE A 312 -13.94 -28.82 13.26
CA PHE A 312 -13.91 -27.36 13.09
C PHE A 312 -13.85 -27.04 11.60
N VAL A 313 -14.83 -26.30 11.07
CA VAL A 313 -14.85 -25.80 9.71
C VAL A 313 -14.80 -24.27 9.78
N GLU A 314 -13.81 -23.66 9.14
CA GLU A 314 -13.68 -22.21 9.09
C GLU A 314 -14.91 -21.56 8.46
N LYS A 315 -15.41 -20.48 9.06
CA LYS A 315 -16.54 -19.71 8.54
C LYS A 315 -16.10 -18.76 7.44
N LEU A 316 -17.01 -18.45 6.53
CA LEU A 316 -16.81 -17.40 5.53
C LEU A 316 -16.37 -16.07 6.20
N GLY A 317 -15.32 -15.44 5.65
CA GLY A 317 -14.67 -14.27 6.23
C GLY A 317 -13.59 -14.59 7.27
N ASN A 318 -13.41 -15.86 7.64
CA ASN A 318 -12.37 -16.32 8.56
C ASN A 318 -11.54 -17.48 8.00
N TYR A 319 -11.53 -17.65 6.68
CA TYR A 319 -10.69 -18.67 6.05
C TYR A 319 -9.20 -18.40 6.31
N GLY A 320 -8.45 -19.45 6.61
CA GLY A 320 -7.02 -19.36 6.90
C GLY A 320 -6.66 -19.01 8.35
N VAL A 321 -7.62 -19.01 9.26
CA VAL A 321 -7.36 -18.83 10.70
C VAL A 321 -6.47 -19.96 11.24
N GLY A 322 -6.53 -21.16 10.62
CA GLY A 322 -5.70 -22.31 10.94
C GLY A 322 -6.32 -23.27 11.94
N ALA A 323 -5.55 -24.28 12.36
CA ALA A 323 -6.01 -25.30 13.28
C ALA A 323 -6.29 -24.75 14.69
N PRO A 324 -7.36 -25.19 15.37
CA PRO A 324 -7.62 -24.81 16.75
C PRO A 324 -6.52 -25.33 17.69
N SER A 325 -6.14 -24.54 18.67
CA SER A 325 -5.28 -25.03 19.76
C SER A 325 -6.07 -26.00 20.64
N ALA A 326 -5.48 -27.13 20.99
CA ALA A 326 -6.10 -28.10 21.90
C ALA A 326 -5.05 -28.74 22.81
N SER A 327 -5.38 -28.91 24.08
CA SER A 327 -4.58 -29.60 25.08
C SER A 327 -5.46 -30.37 26.07
N ILE A 328 -4.91 -31.40 26.68
CA ILE A 328 -5.59 -32.18 27.72
C ILE A 328 -4.66 -32.35 28.92
N THR A 329 -5.20 -32.24 30.12
CA THR A 329 -4.56 -32.63 31.37
C THR A 329 -5.31 -33.83 31.92
N SER A 330 -4.78 -35.03 31.70
CA SER A 330 -5.35 -36.31 32.05
C SER A 330 -4.24 -37.31 32.32
N THR A 331 -4.54 -38.38 33.08
CA THR A 331 -3.59 -39.47 33.37
C THR A 331 -3.49 -40.46 32.19
N ALA A 332 -4.57 -40.66 31.43
CA ALA A 332 -4.64 -41.67 30.37
C ALA A 332 -5.37 -41.18 29.11
N GLY A 333 -5.95 -39.97 29.16
CA GLY A 333 -6.56 -39.32 28.01
C GLY A 333 -5.52 -38.69 27.07
N THR A 334 -5.78 -38.70 25.79
CA THR A 334 -4.95 -38.09 24.77
C THR A 334 -5.79 -37.13 23.91
N ILE A 335 -5.15 -36.11 23.33
CA ILE A 335 -5.78 -35.21 22.37
C ILE A 335 -4.85 -35.02 21.17
N ALA A 336 -5.42 -35.05 19.99
CA ALA A 336 -4.69 -34.83 18.74
C ALA A 336 -5.44 -33.87 17.85
N VAL A 337 -4.72 -32.92 17.27
CA VAL A 337 -5.26 -32.00 16.26
C VAL A 337 -4.75 -32.42 14.90
N THR A 338 -5.67 -32.64 13.95
CA THR A 338 -5.34 -33.03 12.57
C THR A 338 -6.00 -32.10 11.57
N THR A 339 -5.26 -31.72 10.53
CA THR A 339 -5.81 -30.99 9.39
C THR A 339 -6.43 -31.99 8.42
N VAL A 340 -7.72 -31.85 8.13
CA VAL A 340 -8.44 -32.67 7.16
C VAL A 340 -8.36 -32.03 5.79
N THR A 341 -8.66 -30.74 5.72
CA THR A 341 -8.56 -29.93 4.49
C THR A 341 -7.81 -28.66 4.80
N THR A 342 -6.75 -28.41 4.05
CA THR A 342 -6.05 -27.14 4.10
C THR A 342 -6.87 -26.06 3.39
N PRO A 343 -7.01 -24.86 3.95
CA PRO A 343 -7.72 -23.78 3.28
C PRO A 343 -7.02 -23.45 1.95
N ALA A 344 -7.78 -23.39 0.86
CA ALA A 344 -7.23 -22.96 -0.41
C ALA A 344 -6.95 -21.45 -0.37
N SER A 345 -5.79 -21.06 -0.88
CA SER A 345 -5.38 -19.66 -0.92
C SER A 345 -5.06 -19.20 -2.33
N THR A 346 -5.20 -17.90 -2.56
CA THR A 346 -4.78 -17.22 -3.79
C THR A 346 -4.20 -15.87 -3.44
N THR A 347 -3.57 -15.22 -4.42
CA THR A 347 -3.02 -13.88 -4.24
C THR A 347 -4.05 -12.83 -4.59
N ALA A 348 -4.24 -11.86 -3.71
CA ALA A 348 -4.95 -10.61 -3.99
C ALA A 348 -3.94 -9.52 -4.34
N TYR A 349 -4.29 -8.72 -5.31
CA TYR A 349 -3.50 -7.60 -5.83
C TYR A 349 -4.20 -6.30 -5.52
N THR A 350 -3.41 -5.30 -5.17
CA THR A 350 -3.91 -3.94 -4.91
C THR A 350 -3.75 -3.09 -6.17
N THR A 351 -4.81 -2.45 -6.60
CA THR A 351 -4.83 -1.45 -7.68
C THR A 351 -5.16 -0.10 -7.09
N TYR A 352 -4.31 0.91 -7.30
CA TYR A 352 -4.61 2.28 -6.90
C TYR A 352 -5.15 3.08 -8.08
N VAL A 353 -6.21 3.84 -7.83
CA VAL A 353 -6.79 4.76 -8.80
C VAL A 353 -6.56 6.17 -8.30
N LEU A 354 -5.85 6.97 -9.09
CA LEU A 354 -5.42 8.31 -8.73
C LEU A 354 -6.11 9.34 -9.64
N GLY A 355 -6.55 10.42 -9.03
CA GLY A 355 -7.11 11.55 -9.74
C GLY A 355 -6.10 12.67 -9.97
N ILE A 356 -6.55 13.72 -10.62
CA ILE A 356 -5.73 14.90 -10.90
C ILE A 356 -5.31 15.55 -9.57
N GLY A 357 -3.99 15.76 -9.39
CA GLY A 357 -3.44 16.35 -8.18
C GLY A 357 -3.48 15.46 -6.95
N ALA A 358 -3.71 14.15 -7.09
CA ALA A 358 -3.75 13.20 -5.97
C ALA A 358 -2.49 13.20 -5.12
N ILE A 359 -1.32 13.40 -5.74
CA ILE A 359 -0.01 13.48 -5.08
C ILE A 359 0.69 14.77 -5.45
N GLU A 360 1.10 15.54 -4.46
CA GLU A 360 1.94 16.71 -4.65
C GLU A 360 3.42 16.32 -4.47
N LEU A 361 4.24 16.65 -5.45
CA LEU A 361 5.68 16.37 -5.46
C LEU A 361 6.47 17.66 -5.41
N THR A 362 7.36 17.77 -4.41
CA THR A 362 8.33 18.85 -4.30
C THR A 362 9.74 18.29 -4.26
N ASN A 363 10.62 18.75 -5.14
CA ASN A 363 12.04 18.46 -5.06
C ASN A 363 12.70 19.49 -4.13
N CYS A 364 13.09 19.03 -2.94
CA CYS A 364 13.64 19.91 -1.90
C CYS A 364 15.14 20.19 -2.08
N GLY A 365 15.81 19.43 -2.98
CA GLY A 365 17.24 19.53 -3.22
C GLY A 365 18.10 19.13 -2.02
N ALA A 366 19.24 18.52 -2.29
CA ALA A 366 20.30 18.28 -1.30
C ALA A 366 21.40 19.34 -1.47
N LYS A 367 22.10 19.70 -0.39
CA LYS A 367 23.21 20.68 -0.42
C LYS A 367 24.31 20.23 -1.39
N VAL A 368 24.65 18.94 -1.35
CA VAL A 368 25.58 18.30 -2.26
C VAL A 368 24.90 17.05 -2.81
N PRO A 369 24.17 17.16 -3.94
CA PRO A 369 23.41 16.02 -4.48
C PRO A 369 24.31 14.89 -5.00
N TYR A 370 25.43 15.24 -5.59
CA TYR A 370 26.40 14.29 -6.13
C TYR A 370 27.82 14.67 -5.70
N GLU A 371 28.57 13.69 -5.22
CA GLU A 371 29.94 13.87 -4.76
C GLU A 371 30.73 12.61 -5.11
N MET A 372 31.97 12.79 -5.61
CA MET A 372 32.88 11.71 -5.90
C MET A 372 34.05 11.76 -4.94
N ASP A 373 34.46 10.63 -4.41
CA ASP A 373 35.64 10.48 -3.57
C ASP A 373 36.50 9.31 -4.07
N ARG A 374 37.83 9.45 -3.96
CA ARG A 374 38.78 8.43 -4.33
C ARG A 374 39.51 7.92 -3.10
N ASP A 375 39.46 6.62 -2.91
CA ASP A 375 40.22 5.92 -1.88
C ASP A 375 41.34 5.09 -2.53
N PRO A 376 42.59 5.59 -2.49
CA PRO A 376 43.73 4.89 -3.13
C PRO A 376 44.22 3.70 -2.31
N LYS A 377 43.78 3.54 -1.05
CA LYS A 377 44.28 2.52 -0.12
C LYS A 377 43.53 1.21 -0.20
N THR A 378 42.22 1.26 -0.41
CA THR A 378 41.37 0.06 -0.36
C THR A 378 41.33 -0.62 -1.73
N ALA A 379 41.62 -1.95 -1.78
CA ALA A 379 41.53 -2.80 -2.97
C ALA A 379 42.38 -2.33 -4.17
N GLY A 380 43.50 -1.65 -3.91
CA GLY A 380 44.42 -1.15 -4.96
C GLY A 380 44.02 0.19 -5.58
N GLY A 381 42.96 0.78 -5.12
CA GLY A 381 42.31 2.00 -5.59
C GLY A 381 40.83 1.76 -5.91
N GLN A 382 40.00 2.69 -5.47
CA GLN A 382 38.56 2.67 -5.78
C GLN A 382 38.01 4.08 -5.86
N ASP A 383 37.04 4.28 -6.75
CA ASP A 383 36.25 5.49 -6.86
C ASP A 383 34.87 5.28 -6.24
N LEU A 384 34.39 6.27 -5.48
CA LEU A 384 33.12 6.27 -4.77
C LEU A 384 32.25 7.41 -5.29
N LEU A 385 31.10 7.11 -5.84
CA LEU A 385 30.09 8.09 -6.21
C LEU A 385 28.97 8.09 -5.18
N TYR A 386 28.82 9.21 -4.48
CA TYR A 386 27.74 9.45 -3.52
C TYR A 386 26.62 10.22 -4.20
N SER A 387 25.39 9.75 -4.02
CA SER A 387 24.21 10.45 -4.49
C SER A 387 23.20 10.62 -3.36
N ARG A 388 22.65 11.83 -3.23
CA ARG A 388 21.70 12.21 -2.18
C ARG A 388 20.51 12.91 -2.81
N GLN A 389 19.30 12.51 -2.42
CA GLN A 389 18.07 13.16 -2.84
C GLN A 389 17.19 13.48 -1.65
N ARG A 390 16.46 14.59 -1.74
CA ARG A 390 15.44 15.01 -0.79
C ARG A 390 14.19 15.42 -1.55
N LYS A 391 13.11 14.69 -1.36
CA LYS A 391 11.84 14.94 -2.02
C LYS A 391 10.71 14.88 -1.01
N CYS A 392 9.67 15.64 -1.23
CA CYS A 392 8.44 15.57 -0.47
C CYS A 392 7.33 15.04 -1.39
N PHE A 393 6.72 13.93 -1.00
CA PHE A 393 5.53 13.37 -1.62
C PHE A 393 4.39 13.54 -0.62
N ALA A 394 3.45 14.41 -0.93
CA ALA A 394 2.31 14.69 -0.07
C ALA A 394 1.01 14.30 -0.77
N PRO A 395 0.28 13.28 -0.27
CA PRO A 395 -1.07 12.99 -0.74
C PRO A 395 -1.98 14.17 -0.42
N TYR A 396 -2.80 14.58 -1.41
CA TYR A 396 -3.72 15.69 -1.21
C TYR A 396 -4.78 15.36 -0.15
N GLY A 397 -4.97 16.27 0.77
CA GLY A 397 -5.95 16.11 1.86
C GLY A 397 -5.51 15.16 2.99
N ILE A 398 -4.27 14.68 2.99
CA ILE A 398 -3.74 13.74 4.00
C ILE A 398 -2.42 14.25 4.54
N SER A 399 -2.34 14.42 5.86
CA SER A 399 -1.18 14.94 6.60
C SER A 399 -0.32 13.83 7.17
N PHE A 400 1.00 14.07 7.26
CA PHE A 400 1.94 13.19 7.93
C PHE A 400 2.16 13.64 9.38
N THR A 401 1.79 12.83 10.38
CA THR A 401 1.72 13.21 11.80
C THR A 401 2.98 12.92 12.63
N LYS A 402 3.93 12.15 12.11
CA LYS A 402 5.15 11.67 12.83
C LYS A 402 4.89 10.82 14.09
N ASN A 403 3.69 10.33 14.33
CA ASN A 403 3.34 9.63 15.57
C ASN A 403 4.21 8.39 15.85
N ALA A 404 4.61 7.67 14.80
CA ALA A 404 5.45 6.47 14.88
C ALA A 404 6.74 6.63 14.05
N MET A 405 7.33 7.82 14.04
CA MET A 405 8.56 8.13 13.33
C MET A 405 9.71 8.28 14.31
N ALA A 406 10.76 7.46 14.18
CA ALA A 406 11.91 7.47 15.06
C ALA A 406 13.05 8.41 14.61
N ARG A 407 13.08 8.80 13.31
CA ARG A 407 14.18 9.53 12.69
C ARG A 407 13.72 10.80 12.00
N MET A 408 14.66 11.69 11.67
CA MET A 408 14.37 12.97 11.00
C MET A 408 13.85 12.82 9.55
N SER A 409 14.11 11.71 8.90
CA SER A 409 13.56 11.34 7.59
C SER A 409 12.88 9.99 7.71
N PRO A 410 11.61 9.83 7.31
CA PRO A 410 10.89 8.58 7.45
C PRO A 410 11.47 7.48 6.57
N THR A 411 11.56 6.28 7.11
CA THR A 411 11.87 5.06 6.38
C THR A 411 10.65 4.60 5.56
N ASN A 412 10.84 3.65 4.63
CA ASN A 412 9.73 3.09 3.89
C ASN A 412 8.71 2.34 4.78
N VAL A 413 9.17 1.75 5.89
CA VAL A 413 8.31 1.09 6.88
C VAL A 413 7.46 2.13 7.63
N GLU A 414 8.06 3.24 8.03
CA GLU A 414 7.35 4.34 8.70
C GLU A 414 6.37 5.04 7.76
N LEU A 415 6.69 5.16 6.47
CA LEU A 415 5.75 5.67 5.45
C LEU A 415 4.57 4.72 5.23
N ALA A 416 4.78 3.41 5.33
CA ALA A 416 3.72 2.41 5.19
C ALA A 416 2.88 2.22 6.47
N ASN A 417 3.24 2.87 7.57
CA ASN A 417 2.52 2.77 8.84
C ASN A 417 1.38 3.79 8.88
N GLY A 418 0.13 3.31 8.97
CA GLY A 418 -1.07 4.14 8.99
C GLY A 418 -1.14 5.12 10.16
N SER A 419 -0.52 4.81 11.32
CA SER A 419 -0.51 5.73 12.47
C SER A 419 0.27 7.03 12.24
N ASN A 420 1.09 7.10 11.17
CA ASN A 420 1.78 8.32 10.76
C ASN A 420 0.95 9.20 9.81
N TRP A 421 -0.24 8.78 9.44
CA TRP A 421 -1.11 9.48 8.51
C TRP A 421 -2.43 9.85 9.18
N GLU A 422 -2.96 11.02 8.86
CA GLU A 422 -4.25 11.53 9.33
C GLU A 422 -4.86 12.40 8.22
N LEU A 423 -6.19 12.45 8.13
CA LEU A 423 -6.84 13.41 7.25
C LEU A 423 -6.50 14.84 7.69
N VAL A 424 -6.34 15.72 6.71
CA VAL A 424 -6.14 17.13 6.97
C VAL A 424 -7.28 17.68 7.80
N ASN A 425 -6.97 18.42 8.86
CA ASN A 425 -7.95 18.93 9.82
C ASN A 425 -7.65 20.38 10.25
N THR A 426 -8.59 20.98 10.94
CA THR A 426 -8.49 22.38 11.44
C THR A 426 -7.51 22.54 12.60
N GLY A 427 -7.02 21.45 13.19
CA GLY A 427 -6.25 21.50 14.45
C GLY A 427 -7.13 21.77 15.68
N GLY A 428 -6.48 21.93 16.83
CA GLY A 428 -7.19 22.20 18.08
C GLY A 428 -7.75 20.97 18.78
N SER A 429 -8.59 21.18 19.81
CA SER A 429 -9.17 20.12 20.64
C SER A 429 -10.33 19.39 19.97
N THR A 430 -11.06 20.07 19.09
CA THR A 430 -12.13 19.48 18.28
C THR A 430 -11.72 19.61 16.82
N LYS A 431 -11.24 18.50 16.25
CA LYS A 431 -10.79 18.45 14.86
C LYS A 431 -11.97 18.36 13.92
N GLN A 432 -12.01 19.23 12.94
CA GLN A 432 -12.87 19.10 11.76
C GLN A 432 -11.98 18.63 10.61
N TYR A 433 -12.41 17.59 9.92
CA TYR A 433 -11.65 16.96 8.85
C TYR A 433 -12.16 17.43 7.48
N ILE A 434 -11.26 17.44 6.50
CA ILE A 434 -11.65 17.69 5.11
C ILE A 434 -12.61 16.59 4.65
N ASP A 435 -13.62 16.97 3.83
CA ASP A 435 -14.51 15.97 3.23
C ASP A 435 -13.71 14.99 2.37
N HIS A 436 -13.83 13.70 2.68
CA HIS A 436 -13.11 12.63 2.00
C HIS A 436 -13.38 12.60 0.48
N LYS A 437 -14.55 13.04 0.01
CA LYS A 437 -14.91 13.12 -1.42
C LYS A 437 -14.00 14.03 -2.23
N ASN A 438 -13.29 14.97 -1.57
CA ASN A 438 -12.32 15.85 -2.21
C ASN A 438 -10.93 15.19 -2.39
N ILE A 439 -10.72 14.00 -1.86
CA ILE A 439 -9.44 13.28 -1.94
C ILE A 439 -9.47 12.30 -3.11
N PRO A 440 -8.77 12.58 -4.21
CA PRO A 440 -8.86 11.81 -5.45
C PRO A 440 -7.97 10.57 -5.44
N ILE A 441 -8.09 9.73 -4.42
CA ILE A 441 -7.31 8.50 -4.26
C ILE A 441 -8.26 7.37 -3.90
N ALA A 442 -8.26 6.28 -4.66
CA ALA A 442 -9.07 5.09 -4.38
C ALA A 442 -8.23 3.81 -4.50
N GLN A 443 -8.67 2.75 -3.85
CA GLN A 443 -8.03 1.44 -3.84
C GLN A 443 -9.03 0.36 -4.26
N ILE A 444 -8.57 -0.58 -5.07
CA ILE A 444 -9.30 -1.78 -5.42
C ILE A 444 -8.45 -2.98 -5.03
N ILE A 445 -9.03 -3.93 -4.31
CA ILE A 445 -8.40 -5.20 -3.97
C ILE A 445 -9.11 -6.29 -4.75
N SER A 446 -8.35 -7.04 -5.56
CA SER A 446 -8.89 -8.05 -6.46
C SER A 446 -7.95 -9.24 -6.61
N ARG A 447 -8.43 -10.34 -7.15
CA ARG A 447 -7.60 -11.42 -7.72
C ARG A 447 -7.02 -10.95 -9.06
N GLY A 448 -5.89 -11.54 -9.42
CA GLY A 448 -5.30 -11.37 -10.74
C GLY A 448 -5.85 -12.33 -11.78
#